data_508fd1d423b0794ecf276471be6c3eb1
#
_entry.id   508fd1d423b0794ecf276471be6c3eb1
#
_cell.length_a   1.000
_cell.length_b   1.000
_cell.length_c   1.000
_cell.angle_alpha   90.00
_cell.angle_beta   90.00
_cell.angle_gamma   90.00
#
_symmetry.space_group_name_H-M   'P 1'
#
loop_
_entity.id
_entity.type
_entity.pdbx_description
1 polymer ?
#
loop_
_entity_poly.entity_id
_entity_poly.type
_entity_poly.pdbx_seq_one_letter_code
_entity_poly.pdbx_strand_id
1 'polypeptide(L)'
;MSRGLVFALLSIILVAAIIVAWQHLGDRIDREADEAAGSCVEGRETVTIRTDADLAPGLTEIAANYAKTNPVVRDHCVTVTIRPDADAKITADALAGTWDDASMGTYPAAWIPQSSVWAANLSAVKPTAIEGTPRSLVTSPVVLAVSPAFNQQLGGKLDWSQLPTLQRRDASLADVGLPGWGSLRMAMPTEQQSDSSALAAQAVAAQVTRTTGALTTQDAASERVRFSVQALLEGAPLSPDGTPAGAARIIAEGSGDPSSTRIHAVPITEQKLYQETRNDAQARLAELLPTGPTPVADYPVVRLTDDRVSDVATDTVADFVEFAAQPDQLRLLTALGFRGDAPLPAATATVTFPRTPSPMPSPEPGAIVAINRLVYGPA
;
A
#
# COMPACT_ATOMS: atom_id res chain seq x y z
N MET A 1 -19.57 -74.48 26.83
CA MET A 1 -19.00 -73.17 26.88
C MET A 1 -18.81 -72.79 28.34
N SER A 2 -17.60 -72.45 28.77
CA SER A 2 -17.35 -72.10 30.18
C SER A 2 -18.01 -70.75 30.50
N ARG A 3 -18.67 -70.67 31.67
CA ARG A 3 -19.29 -69.39 32.18
C ARG A 3 -18.36 -68.18 32.07
N GLY A 4 -17.04 -68.39 32.17
CA GLY A 4 -16.04 -67.34 32.04
C GLY A 4 -15.96 -66.74 30.64
N LEU A 5 -16.16 -67.50 29.57
CA LEU A 5 -16.10 -67.02 28.18
C LEU A 5 -17.30 -66.12 27.85
N VAL A 6 -18.45 -66.39 28.43
CA VAL A 6 -19.65 -65.55 28.26
C VAL A 6 -19.51 -64.21 28.98
N PHE A 7 -18.95 -64.23 30.21
CA PHE A 7 -18.67 -62.95 30.91
C PHE A 7 -17.62 -62.10 30.23
N ALA A 8 -16.58 -62.70 29.65
CA ALA A 8 -15.55 -61.96 28.89
C ALA A 8 -16.15 -61.32 27.63
N LEU A 9 -17.00 -62.02 26.88
CA LEU A 9 -17.69 -61.49 25.70
C LEU A 9 -18.65 -60.33 26.06
N LEU A 10 -19.42 -60.48 27.15
CA LEU A 10 -20.31 -59.42 27.63
C LEU A 10 -19.55 -58.17 28.08
N SER A 11 -18.39 -58.32 28.72
CA SER A 11 -17.54 -57.19 29.11
C SER A 11 -16.98 -56.46 27.91
N ILE A 12 -16.55 -57.18 26.85
CA ILE A 12 -16.04 -56.56 25.61
C ILE A 12 -17.16 -55.78 24.88
N ILE A 13 -18.37 -56.35 24.81
CA ILE A 13 -19.53 -55.69 24.21
C ILE A 13 -19.90 -54.42 25.01
N LEU A 14 -19.87 -54.49 26.35
CA LEU A 14 -20.16 -53.33 27.19
C LEU A 14 -19.14 -52.22 26.99
N VAL A 15 -17.85 -52.55 26.96
CA VAL A 15 -16.78 -51.58 26.73
C VAL A 15 -16.90 -50.99 25.31
N ALA A 16 -17.16 -51.76 24.29
CA ALA A 16 -17.39 -51.28 22.94
C ALA A 16 -18.60 -50.34 22.87
N ALA A 17 -19.71 -50.68 23.54
CA ALA A 17 -20.89 -49.82 23.61
C ALA A 17 -20.63 -48.50 24.31
N ILE A 18 -19.83 -48.50 25.39
CA ILE A 18 -19.39 -47.26 26.07
C ILE A 18 -18.53 -46.42 25.14
N ILE A 19 -17.57 -47.00 24.44
CA ILE A 19 -16.71 -46.26 23.50
C ILE A 19 -17.54 -45.60 22.38
N VAL A 20 -18.49 -46.35 21.80
CA VAL A 20 -19.38 -45.81 20.77
C VAL A 20 -20.29 -44.72 21.31
N ALA A 21 -20.81 -44.88 22.55
CA ALA A 21 -21.60 -43.82 23.19
C ALA A 21 -20.78 -42.54 23.47
N TRP A 22 -19.52 -42.68 23.89
CA TRP A 22 -18.63 -41.57 24.08
C TRP A 22 -18.27 -40.85 22.75
N GLN A 23 -18.04 -41.62 21.67
CA GLN A 23 -17.80 -41.01 20.36
C GLN A 23 -19.05 -40.27 19.84
N HIS A 24 -20.23 -40.85 19.97
CA HIS A 24 -21.47 -40.18 19.61
C HIS A 24 -21.79 -38.96 20.45
N LEU A 25 -21.41 -38.95 21.73
CA LEU A 25 -21.59 -37.81 22.61
C LEU A 25 -20.59 -36.70 22.23
N GLY A 26 -19.32 -37.04 21.92
CA GLY A 26 -18.33 -36.14 21.41
C GLY A 26 -18.77 -35.45 20.12
N ASP A 27 -19.20 -36.25 19.12
CA ASP A 27 -19.70 -35.74 17.83
C ASP A 27 -20.96 -34.87 17.96
N ARG A 28 -21.76 -35.04 19.01
CA ARG A 28 -22.91 -34.18 19.29
C ARG A 28 -22.49 -32.88 19.92
N ILE A 29 -21.60 -32.95 20.92
CA ILE A 29 -21.09 -31.76 21.60
C ILE A 29 -20.34 -30.86 20.60
N ASP A 30 -19.51 -31.46 19.72
CA ASP A 30 -18.81 -30.75 18.68
C ASP A 30 -19.78 -30.08 17.67
N ARG A 31 -20.83 -30.81 17.24
CA ARG A 31 -21.86 -30.22 16.36
C ARG A 31 -22.68 -29.12 17.03
N GLU A 32 -23.08 -29.30 18.29
CA GLU A 32 -23.81 -28.27 19.04
C GLU A 32 -22.92 -27.06 19.32
N ALA A 33 -21.60 -27.26 19.53
CA ALA A 33 -20.63 -26.20 19.67
C ALA A 33 -20.40 -25.43 18.35
N ASP A 34 -20.29 -26.15 17.21
CA ASP A 34 -20.16 -25.55 15.87
C ASP A 34 -21.45 -24.79 15.46
N GLU A 35 -22.64 -25.34 15.77
CA GLU A 35 -23.91 -24.65 15.54
C GLU A 35 -24.06 -23.42 16.45
N ALA A 36 -23.62 -23.48 17.70
CA ALA A 36 -23.63 -22.36 18.62
C ALA A 36 -22.60 -21.28 18.20
N ALA A 37 -21.41 -21.69 17.80
CA ALA A 37 -20.38 -20.79 17.27
C ALA A 37 -20.82 -20.07 15.99
N GLY A 38 -21.64 -20.76 15.14
CA GLY A 38 -22.21 -20.16 13.92
C GLY A 38 -23.50 -19.36 14.13
N SER A 39 -24.05 -19.31 15.37
CA SER A 39 -25.40 -18.76 15.60
C SER A 39 -25.46 -17.24 15.78
N CYS A 40 -24.31 -16.52 15.81
CA CYS A 40 -24.24 -15.05 15.96
C CYS A 40 -25.13 -14.55 17.09
N VAL A 41 -24.94 -15.10 18.29
CA VAL A 41 -25.83 -14.86 19.45
C VAL A 41 -25.96 -13.37 19.80
N GLU A 42 -24.88 -12.62 19.62
CA GLU A 42 -24.83 -11.16 19.86
C GLU A 42 -25.25 -10.33 18.62
N GLY A 43 -25.56 -11.00 17.50
CA GLY A 43 -26.09 -10.32 16.29
C GLY A 43 -25.10 -10.22 15.13
N ARG A 44 -25.28 -9.18 14.31
CA ARG A 44 -24.45 -8.94 13.12
C ARG A 44 -23.77 -7.59 13.19
N GLU A 45 -22.50 -7.53 12.76
CA GLU A 45 -21.76 -6.28 12.66
C GLU A 45 -21.11 -6.13 11.27
N THR A 46 -21.16 -4.89 10.75
CA THR A 46 -20.49 -4.54 9.50
C THR A 46 -19.30 -3.65 9.82
N VAL A 47 -18.11 -4.12 9.50
CA VAL A 47 -16.84 -3.43 9.74
C VAL A 47 -16.36 -2.77 8.46
N THR A 48 -16.15 -1.47 8.51
CA THR A 48 -15.66 -0.69 7.36
C THR A 48 -14.15 -0.57 7.42
N ILE A 49 -13.49 -0.92 6.31
CA ILE A 49 -12.06 -0.66 6.07
C ILE A 49 -11.96 0.33 4.92
N ARG A 50 -11.31 1.47 5.15
CA ARG A 50 -11.00 2.45 4.12
C ARG A 50 -9.62 2.14 3.54
N THR A 51 -9.45 2.20 2.21
CA THR A 51 -8.20 1.81 1.57
C THR A 51 -7.90 2.63 0.34
N ASP A 52 -6.62 2.71 -0.01
CA ASP A 52 -6.18 3.27 -1.29
C ASP A 52 -7.00 2.72 -2.46
N ALA A 53 -7.31 3.58 -3.44
CA ALA A 53 -8.22 3.24 -4.52
C ALA A 53 -7.68 2.12 -5.43
N ASP A 54 -6.36 2.02 -5.61
CA ASP A 54 -5.76 0.97 -6.44
C ASP A 54 -5.76 -0.40 -5.72
N LEU A 55 -5.76 -0.40 -4.38
CA LEU A 55 -5.84 -1.62 -3.57
C LEU A 55 -7.29 -2.11 -3.39
N ALA A 56 -8.27 -1.21 -3.44
CA ALA A 56 -9.67 -1.49 -3.15
C ALA A 56 -10.29 -2.64 -3.97
N PRO A 57 -10.03 -2.80 -5.30
CA PRO A 57 -10.60 -3.90 -6.06
C PRO A 57 -10.19 -5.28 -5.52
N GLY A 58 -8.90 -5.48 -5.25
CA GLY A 58 -8.38 -6.74 -4.71
C GLY A 58 -8.90 -7.02 -3.30
N LEU A 59 -8.91 -6.00 -2.42
CA LEU A 59 -9.44 -6.17 -1.07
C LEU A 59 -10.96 -6.43 -1.06
N THR A 60 -11.72 -5.88 -2.01
CA THR A 60 -13.15 -6.17 -2.15
C THR A 60 -13.39 -7.65 -2.49
N GLU A 61 -12.56 -8.22 -3.37
CA GLU A 61 -12.64 -9.65 -3.69
C GLU A 61 -12.23 -10.51 -2.49
N ILE A 62 -11.18 -10.12 -1.76
CA ILE A 62 -10.77 -10.78 -0.52
C ILE A 62 -11.88 -10.72 0.53
N ALA A 63 -12.54 -9.56 0.71
CA ALA A 63 -13.67 -9.43 1.63
C ALA A 63 -14.85 -10.32 1.24
N ALA A 64 -15.11 -10.48 -0.06
CA ALA A 64 -16.13 -11.41 -0.55
C ALA A 64 -15.75 -12.87 -0.28
N ASN A 65 -14.46 -13.24 -0.36
CA ASN A 65 -13.98 -14.56 0.00
C ASN A 65 -14.03 -14.79 1.51
N TYR A 66 -13.66 -13.79 2.31
CA TYR A 66 -13.78 -13.84 3.77
C TYR A 66 -15.22 -14.05 4.22
N ALA A 67 -16.18 -13.37 3.62
CA ALA A 67 -17.60 -13.54 3.92
C ALA A 67 -18.11 -14.98 3.68
N LYS A 68 -17.51 -15.72 2.72
CA LYS A 68 -17.86 -17.14 2.46
C LYS A 68 -17.44 -18.08 3.58
N THR A 69 -16.51 -17.67 4.44
CA THR A 69 -16.11 -18.46 5.62
C THR A 69 -17.11 -18.34 6.76
N ASN A 70 -18.15 -17.49 6.63
CA ASN A 70 -19.11 -17.16 7.67
C ASN A 70 -18.43 -16.74 8.98
N PRO A 71 -17.60 -15.68 8.95
CA PRO A 71 -16.75 -15.31 10.08
C PRO A 71 -17.60 -14.87 11.27
N VAL A 72 -17.23 -15.39 12.44
CA VAL A 72 -17.82 -15.04 13.73
C VAL A 72 -16.72 -14.52 14.65
N VAL A 73 -16.88 -13.29 15.12
CA VAL A 73 -15.93 -12.61 16.02
C VAL A 73 -16.69 -12.16 17.26
N ARG A 74 -16.25 -12.57 18.45
CA ARG A 74 -16.94 -12.27 19.73
C ARG A 74 -18.45 -12.53 19.65
N ASP A 75 -18.86 -13.69 19.13
CA ASP A 75 -20.25 -14.09 18.97
C ASP A 75 -21.10 -13.22 18.02
N HIS A 76 -20.47 -12.33 17.23
CA HIS A 76 -21.11 -11.59 16.15
C HIS A 76 -20.77 -12.19 14.79
N CYS A 77 -21.76 -12.36 13.90
CA CYS A 77 -21.49 -12.56 12.48
C CYS A 77 -20.99 -11.28 11.86
N VAL A 78 -19.77 -11.29 11.37
CA VAL A 78 -19.14 -10.07 10.86
C VAL A 78 -19.11 -10.03 9.34
N THR A 79 -19.19 -8.82 8.80
CA THR A 79 -19.02 -8.56 7.36
C THR A 79 -18.06 -7.40 7.18
N VAL A 80 -17.02 -7.58 6.37
CA VAL A 80 -16.07 -6.52 6.04
C VAL A 80 -16.51 -5.79 4.77
N THR A 81 -16.59 -4.47 4.85
CA THR A 81 -16.88 -3.59 3.71
C THR A 81 -15.66 -2.76 3.38
N ILE A 82 -15.20 -2.84 2.14
CA ILE A 82 -14.08 -2.06 1.63
C ILE A 82 -14.60 -0.76 1.03
N ARG A 83 -14.02 0.35 1.45
CA ARG A 83 -14.32 1.69 0.91
C ARG A 83 -13.06 2.28 0.29
N PRO A 84 -13.06 2.57 -1.02
CA PRO A 84 -11.91 3.22 -1.65
C PRO A 84 -11.73 4.63 -1.08
N ASP A 85 -10.47 5.00 -0.89
CA ASP A 85 -10.06 6.33 -0.47
C ASP A 85 -9.78 7.17 -1.72
N ALA A 86 -10.52 8.25 -1.88
CA ALA A 86 -10.33 9.15 -3.02
C ALA A 86 -9.08 10.03 -2.81
N ASP A 87 -8.78 10.40 -1.56
CA ASP A 87 -7.66 11.27 -1.19
C ASP A 87 -7.22 10.98 0.24
N ALA A 88 -6.02 10.42 0.36
CA ALA A 88 -5.45 10.02 1.65
C ALA A 88 -5.18 11.22 2.58
N LYS A 89 -4.89 12.41 2.02
CA LYS A 89 -4.74 13.66 2.81
C LYS A 89 -6.06 14.04 3.47
N ILE A 90 -7.15 14.08 2.68
CA ILE A 90 -8.49 14.39 3.20
C ILE A 90 -8.89 13.39 4.30
N THR A 91 -8.61 12.11 4.09
CA THR A 91 -8.90 11.08 5.08
C THR A 91 -8.07 11.26 6.35
N ALA A 92 -6.76 11.53 6.23
CA ALA A 92 -5.91 11.80 7.40
C ALA A 92 -6.39 13.02 8.19
N ASP A 93 -6.75 14.12 7.50
CA ASP A 93 -7.25 15.34 8.11
C ASP A 93 -8.59 15.11 8.84
N ALA A 94 -9.51 14.33 8.24
CA ALA A 94 -10.77 13.96 8.85
C ALA A 94 -10.61 13.06 10.08
N LEU A 95 -9.69 12.10 10.04
CA LEU A 95 -9.36 11.23 11.18
C LEU A 95 -8.70 11.99 12.33
N ALA A 96 -7.88 12.99 12.00
CA ALA A 96 -7.24 13.86 12.98
C ALA A 96 -8.22 14.83 13.63
N GLY A 97 -9.17 15.34 12.86
CA GLY A 97 -10.17 16.34 13.27
C GLY A 97 -11.56 15.76 13.53
N THR A 98 -12.52 16.17 12.73
CA THR A 98 -13.90 15.74 12.81
C THR A 98 -14.27 14.90 11.58
N TRP A 99 -14.68 13.68 11.84
CA TRP A 99 -15.20 12.79 10.80
C TRP A 99 -16.66 13.11 10.54
N ASP A 100 -17.02 13.41 9.31
CA ASP A 100 -18.37 13.66 8.88
C ASP A 100 -18.94 12.45 8.12
N ASP A 101 -19.83 11.70 8.77
CA ASP A 101 -20.45 10.51 8.19
C ASP A 101 -21.27 10.82 6.91
N ALA A 102 -21.77 12.05 6.75
CA ALA A 102 -22.58 12.41 5.58
C ALA A 102 -21.72 12.50 4.31
N SER A 103 -20.49 13.00 4.41
CA SER A 103 -19.57 13.16 3.27
C SER A 103 -18.59 12.02 3.15
N MET A 104 -18.12 11.46 4.27
CA MET A 104 -17.07 10.44 4.32
C MET A 104 -17.63 9.01 4.44
N GLY A 105 -18.90 8.85 4.80
CA GLY A 105 -19.50 7.56 5.16
C GLY A 105 -19.14 7.09 6.56
N THR A 106 -19.50 5.86 6.90
CA THR A 106 -19.25 5.27 8.22
C THR A 106 -17.76 5.36 8.60
N TYR A 107 -17.50 5.74 9.86
CA TYR A 107 -16.15 5.78 10.41
C TYR A 107 -15.45 4.41 10.25
N PRO A 108 -14.25 4.34 9.68
CA PRO A 108 -13.58 3.07 9.44
C PRO A 108 -12.94 2.51 10.73
N ALA A 109 -12.95 1.20 10.88
CA ALA A 109 -12.18 0.52 11.92
C ALA A 109 -10.69 0.40 11.57
N ALA A 110 -10.38 0.41 10.25
CA ALA A 110 -9.01 0.46 9.76
C ALA A 110 -8.91 1.31 8.49
N TRP A 111 -7.72 1.86 8.28
CA TRP A 111 -7.34 2.62 7.10
C TRP A 111 -6.07 2.06 6.49
N ILE A 112 -6.07 1.82 5.17
CA ILE A 112 -4.90 1.31 4.43
C ILE A 112 -4.57 2.31 3.31
N PRO A 113 -3.84 3.40 3.61
CA PRO A 113 -3.39 4.35 2.60
C PRO A 113 -2.33 3.74 1.69
N GLN A 114 -1.98 4.46 0.61
CA GLN A 114 -0.93 4.05 -0.31
C GLN A 114 0.43 3.89 0.40
N SER A 115 0.71 4.73 1.38
CA SER A 115 1.96 4.68 2.13
C SER A 115 1.84 5.21 3.55
N SER A 116 2.90 5.04 4.33
CA SER A 116 3.04 5.62 5.67
C SER A 116 3.13 7.16 5.69
N VAL A 117 3.13 7.83 4.54
CA VAL A 117 3.18 9.29 4.40
C VAL A 117 2.09 9.97 5.23
N TRP A 118 0.83 9.57 5.05
CA TRP A 118 -0.31 10.17 5.75
C TRP A 118 -0.57 9.57 7.12
N ALA A 119 -0.23 8.28 7.31
CA ALA A 119 -0.29 7.65 8.63
C ALA A 119 0.67 8.34 9.63
N ALA A 120 1.86 8.76 9.18
CA ALA A 120 2.79 9.53 10.00
C ALA A 120 2.22 10.92 10.36
N ASN A 121 1.56 11.60 9.42
CA ASN A 121 0.89 12.87 9.69
C ASN A 121 -0.23 12.71 10.73
N LEU A 122 -1.11 11.70 10.56
CA LEU A 122 -2.16 11.38 11.53
C LEU A 122 -1.56 11.10 12.92
N SER A 123 -0.52 10.26 12.99
CA SER A 123 0.15 9.95 14.26
C SER A 123 0.77 11.18 14.93
N ALA A 124 1.29 12.13 14.15
CA ALA A 124 1.89 13.35 14.68
C ALA A 124 0.84 14.32 15.27
N VAL A 125 -0.37 14.38 14.68
CA VAL A 125 -1.44 15.28 15.10
C VAL A 125 -2.32 14.64 16.19
N LYS A 126 -2.66 13.35 16.04
CA LYS A 126 -3.53 12.59 16.95
C LYS A 126 -2.95 11.21 17.23
N PRO A 127 -1.90 11.11 18.08
CA PRO A 127 -1.23 9.82 18.34
C PRO A 127 -2.16 8.73 18.84
N THR A 128 -3.24 9.11 19.54
CA THR A 128 -4.23 8.18 20.10
C THR A 128 -5.20 7.62 19.05
N ALA A 129 -5.16 8.11 17.81
CA ALA A 129 -6.05 7.61 16.76
C ALA A 129 -5.58 6.27 16.17
N ILE A 130 -4.36 5.84 16.45
CA ILE A 130 -3.75 4.65 15.87
C ILE A 130 -3.41 3.64 16.96
N GLU A 131 -3.85 2.41 16.76
CA GLU A 131 -3.53 1.29 17.65
C GLU A 131 -2.27 0.57 17.19
N GLY A 132 -1.27 0.53 18.07
CA GLY A 132 -0.01 -0.20 17.83
C GLY A 132 0.83 0.38 16.70
N THR A 133 1.65 -0.46 16.08
CA THR A 133 2.49 -0.09 14.93
C THR A 133 1.88 -0.66 13.65
N PRO A 134 1.53 0.18 12.67
CA PRO A 134 1.01 -0.28 11.38
C PRO A 134 1.98 -1.24 10.68
N ARG A 135 1.45 -2.28 10.05
CA ARG A 135 2.23 -3.25 9.25
C ARG A 135 1.77 -3.20 7.81
N SER A 136 2.71 -3.32 6.89
CA SER A 136 2.41 -3.38 5.46
C SER A 136 1.66 -4.67 5.12
N LEU A 137 0.59 -4.54 4.34
CA LEU A 137 -0.10 -5.69 3.73
C LEU A 137 0.59 -6.10 2.43
N VAL A 138 0.88 -5.13 1.60
CA VAL A 138 1.62 -5.25 0.33
C VAL A 138 2.53 -4.04 0.16
N THR A 139 3.40 -4.09 -0.84
CA THR A 139 4.31 -2.98 -1.14
C THR A 139 4.37 -2.69 -2.64
N SER A 140 4.87 -1.50 -3.01
CA SER A 140 5.23 -1.18 -4.38
C SER A 140 6.41 -0.21 -4.40
N PRO A 141 7.51 -0.52 -5.10
CA PRO A 141 8.59 0.44 -5.30
C PRO A 141 8.09 1.69 -6.02
N VAL A 142 8.67 2.84 -5.70
CA VAL A 142 8.50 4.06 -6.48
C VAL A 142 9.57 4.11 -7.56
N VAL A 143 9.13 4.24 -8.79
CA VAL A 143 9.95 4.34 -9.99
C VAL A 143 9.67 5.66 -10.71
N LEU A 144 10.44 6.00 -11.72
CA LEU A 144 10.10 7.07 -12.64
C LEU A 144 9.47 6.48 -13.91
N ALA A 145 8.26 6.88 -14.23
CA ALA A 145 7.72 6.68 -15.57
C ALA A 145 8.37 7.69 -16.50
N VAL A 146 8.97 7.21 -17.58
CA VAL A 146 9.72 7.98 -18.57
C VAL A 146 9.42 7.48 -19.97
N SER A 147 9.86 8.20 -21.00
CA SER A 147 9.84 7.65 -22.38
C SER A 147 10.91 6.57 -22.55
N PRO A 148 10.71 5.60 -23.49
CA PRO A 148 11.72 4.58 -23.78
C PRO A 148 13.08 5.18 -24.17
N ALA A 149 13.09 6.28 -24.93
CA ALA A 149 14.34 6.96 -25.33
C ALA A 149 15.09 7.55 -24.12
N PHE A 150 14.37 8.11 -23.13
CA PHE A 150 14.95 8.60 -21.91
C PHE A 150 15.55 7.44 -21.09
N ASN A 151 14.81 6.35 -20.94
CA ASN A 151 15.30 5.17 -20.22
C ASN A 151 16.50 4.52 -20.88
N GLN A 152 16.53 4.43 -22.21
CA GLN A 152 17.67 3.87 -22.94
C GLN A 152 18.97 4.63 -22.63
N GLN A 153 18.90 5.94 -22.49
CA GLN A 153 20.07 6.78 -22.24
C GLN A 153 20.46 6.82 -20.76
N LEU A 154 19.50 6.91 -19.85
CA LEU A 154 19.72 7.19 -18.43
C LEU A 154 19.45 6.02 -17.50
N GLY A 155 18.90 4.93 -17.99
CA GLY A 155 18.63 3.74 -17.18
C GLY A 155 19.90 3.21 -16.51
N GLY A 156 19.85 3.04 -15.19
CA GLY A 156 20.98 2.61 -14.35
C GLY A 156 22.09 3.66 -14.15
N LYS A 157 21.92 4.89 -14.65
CA LYS A 157 22.90 5.98 -14.52
C LYS A 157 22.35 7.16 -13.72
N LEU A 158 21.05 7.31 -13.64
CA LEU A 158 20.40 8.41 -12.93
C LEU A 158 20.31 8.09 -11.44
N ASP A 159 20.72 9.03 -10.59
CA ASP A 159 20.67 8.93 -9.14
C ASP A 159 19.66 9.92 -8.57
N TRP A 160 18.99 9.57 -7.47
CA TRP A 160 18.01 10.44 -6.82
C TRP A 160 18.57 11.82 -6.47
N SER A 161 19.85 11.91 -6.06
CA SER A 161 20.49 13.18 -5.69
C SER A 161 20.74 14.12 -6.87
N GLN A 162 20.75 13.59 -8.11
CA GLN A 162 20.96 14.40 -9.31
C GLN A 162 19.68 15.15 -9.74
N LEU A 163 18.50 14.59 -9.44
CA LEU A 163 17.21 15.11 -9.91
C LEU A 163 17.00 16.60 -9.58
N PRO A 164 17.27 17.11 -8.36
CA PRO A 164 17.11 18.52 -8.05
C PRO A 164 17.96 19.44 -8.95
N THR A 165 19.21 19.04 -9.22
CA THR A 165 20.12 19.82 -10.09
C THR A 165 19.66 19.76 -11.54
N LEU A 166 19.25 18.59 -12.03
CA LEU A 166 18.77 18.43 -13.39
C LEU A 166 17.45 19.19 -13.64
N GLN A 167 16.59 19.28 -12.64
CA GLN A 167 15.35 20.04 -12.70
C GLN A 167 15.58 21.55 -12.78
N ARG A 168 16.53 22.05 -11.98
CA ARG A 168 16.72 23.48 -11.77
C ARG A 168 17.67 24.13 -12.78
N ARG A 169 18.68 23.40 -13.28
CA ARG A 169 19.73 23.96 -14.12
C ARG A 169 19.32 23.91 -15.60
N ASP A 170 19.54 25.07 -16.29
CA ASP A 170 19.27 25.14 -17.72
C ASP A 170 20.09 24.14 -18.53
N ALA A 171 19.47 23.57 -19.55
CA ALA A 171 20.05 22.60 -20.48
C ALA A 171 20.76 21.40 -19.78
N SER A 172 20.36 21.08 -18.56
CA SER A 172 21.02 20.11 -17.69
C SER A 172 21.07 18.67 -18.24
N LEU A 173 20.11 18.31 -19.09
CA LEU A 173 20.07 16.96 -19.67
C LEU A 173 21.20 16.71 -20.69
N ALA A 174 21.83 17.77 -21.20
CA ALA A 174 23.03 17.64 -22.04
C ALA A 174 24.20 17.00 -21.27
N ASP A 175 24.35 17.28 -19.97
CA ASP A 175 25.43 16.73 -19.15
C ASP A 175 25.29 15.24 -18.86
N VAL A 176 24.10 14.70 -19.04
CA VAL A 176 23.80 13.27 -18.85
C VAL A 176 23.56 12.54 -20.18
N GLY A 177 23.98 13.16 -21.30
CA GLY A 177 23.98 12.54 -22.62
C GLY A 177 22.70 12.71 -23.42
N LEU A 178 21.86 13.68 -23.08
CA LEU A 178 20.66 14.05 -23.81
C LEU A 178 20.73 15.50 -24.33
N PRO A 179 21.67 15.81 -25.26
CA PRO A 179 21.77 17.14 -25.83
C PRO A 179 20.49 17.49 -26.60
N GLY A 180 20.02 18.72 -26.45
CA GLY A 180 18.78 19.18 -27.11
C GLY A 180 17.49 18.91 -26.33
N TRP A 181 17.54 18.15 -25.22
CA TRP A 181 16.36 17.91 -24.38
C TRP A 181 16.06 19.04 -23.38
N GLY A 182 16.97 20.00 -23.23
CA GLY A 182 16.82 21.11 -22.28
C GLY A 182 17.09 20.69 -20.83
N SER A 183 16.33 21.27 -19.90
CA SER A 183 16.36 20.87 -18.49
C SER A 183 15.45 19.68 -18.24
N LEU A 184 15.66 18.94 -17.17
CA LEU A 184 14.72 17.92 -16.73
C LEU A 184 13.37 18.58 -16.43
N ARG A 185 12.32 18.03 -16.95
CA ARG A 185 10.90 18.38 -16.67
C ARG A 185 10.23 17.22 -15.97
N MET A 186 10.54 17.05 -14.69
CA MET A 186 9.94 16.01 -13.85
C MET A 186 8.71 16.58 -13.15
N ALA A 187 7.55 16.02 -13.43
CA ALA A 187 6.33 16.36 -12.70
C ALA A 187 6.39 15.83 -11.27
N MET A 188 5.87 16.59 -10.33
CA MET A 188 5.72 16.22 -8.92
C MET A 188 4.26 16.41 -8.51
N PRO A 189 3.36 15.50 -8.93
CA PRO A 189 1.94 15.58 -8.60
C PRO A 189 1.72 15.60 -7.08
N THR A 190 0.70 16.34 -6.64
CA THR A 190 0.39 16.51 -5.20
C THR A 190 -1.08 16.25 -4.88
N GLU A 191 -1.87 15.89 -5.89
CA GLU A 191 -3.28 15.54 -5.73
C GLU A 191 -3.44 14.03 -5.43
N GLN A 192 -4.58 13.47 -5.73
CA GLN A 192 -4.94 12.10 -5.39
C GLN A 192 -3.87 11.06 -5.79
N GLN A 193 -3.62 10.08 -4.91
CA GLN A 193 -2.68 8.98 -5.13
C GLN A 193 -1.25 9.43 -5.49
N SER A 194 -0.81 10.53 -4.91
CA SER A 194 0.47 11.18 -5.23
C SER A 194 1.58 10.93 -4.20
N ASP A 195 1.42 9.98 -3.30
CA ASP A 195 2.42 9.64 -2.26
C ASP A 195 3.79 9.37 -2.87
N SER A 196 3.85 8.91 -4.13
CA SER A 196 5.09 8.70 -4.88
C SER A 196 5.94 9.97 -5.00
N SER A 197 5.33 11.17 -5.01
CA SER A 197 6.08 12.44 -4.99
C SER A 197 6.78 12.67 -3.66
N ALA A 198 6.10 12.46 -2.53
CA ALA A 198 6.72 12.55 -1.21
C ALA A 198 7.77 11.47 -1.00
N LEU A 199 7.50 10.24 -1.45
CA LEU A 199 8.46 9.13 -1.37
C LEU A 199 9.72 9.39 -2.22
N ALA A 200 9.58 9.95 -3.42
CA ALA A 200 10.71 10.40 -4.24
C ALA A 200 11.50 11.52 -3.54
N ALA A 201 10.82 12.49 -2.92
CA ALA A 201 11.46 13.54 -2.13
C ALA A 201 12.21 12.97 -0.91
N GLN A 202 11.69 11.93 -0.26
CA GLN A 202 12.39 11.21 0.83
C GLN A 202 13.67 10.52 0.32
N ALA A 203 13.63 9.88 -0.88
CA ALA A 203 14.82 9.28 -1.47
C ALA A 203 15.88 10.33 -1.84
N VAL A 204 15.47 11.46 -2.38
CA VAL A 204 16.35 12.60 -2.62
C VAL A 204 16.96 13.10 -1.30
N ALA A 205 16.14 13.24 -0.24
CA ALA A 205 16.62 13.67 1.07
C ALA A 205 17.68 12.70 1.65
N ALA A 206 17.42 11.40 1.59
CA ALA A 206 18.34 10.37 2.05
C ALA A 206 19.69 10.42 1.29
N GLN A 207 19.64 10.62 -0.03
CA GLN A 207 20.83 10.67 -0.87
C GLN A 207 21.65 11.97 -0.65
N VAL A 208 21.00 13.12 -0.59
CA VAL A 208 21.73 14.39 -0.40
C VAL A 208 22.33 14.54 1.00
N THR A 209 21.75 13.88 1.99
CA THR A 209 22.32 13.80 3.36
C THR A 209 23.33 12.66 3.50
N ARG A 210 23.44 11.77 2.50
CA ARG A 210 24.28 10.57 2.53
C ARG A 210 23.96 9.65 3.71
N THR A 211 22.67 9.57 4.05
CA THR A 211 22.19 8.72 5.13
C THR A 211 22.40 7.24 4.76
N THR A 212 23.01 6.48 5.66
CA THR A 212 23.27 5.04 5.48
C THR A 212 22.19 4.16 6.15
N GLY A 213 21.35 4.76 6.97
CA GLY A 213 20.23 4.11 7.68
C GLY A 213 18.90 4.78 7.36
N ALA A 214 18.00 4.83 8.33
CA ALA A 214 16.76 5.57 8.23
C ALA A 214 17.03 7.08 8.15
N LEU A 215 16.29 7.79 7.31
CA LEU A 215 16.32 9.25 7.27
C LEU A 215 15.79 9.79 8.60
N THR A 216 16.63 10.56 9.31
CA THR A 216 16.24 11.11 10.60
C THR A 216 15.43 12.39 10.46
N THR A 217 14.68 12.74 11.49
CA THR A 217 13.96 14.02 11.58
C THR A 217 14.90 15.21 11.43
N GLN A 218 16.11 15.14 12.00
CA GLN A 218 17.12 16.17 11.90
C GLN A 218 17.64 16.34 10.47
N ASP A 219 17.94 15.23 9.78
CA ASP A 219 18.38 15.27 8.39
C ASP A 219 17.30 15.87 7.48
N ALA A 220 16.04 15.43 7.64
CA ALA A 220 14.91 15.94 6.88
C ALA A 220 14.64 17.43 7.09
N ALA A 221 14.92 17.95 8.30
CA ALA A 221 14.79 19.37 8.63
C ALA A 221 15.99 20.23 8.16
N SER A 222 17.03 19.63 7.59
CA SER A 222 18.23 20.37 7.15
C SER A 222 17.94 21.30 5.97
N GLU A 223 18.67 22.42 5.90
CA GLU A 223 18.57 23.33 4.76
C GLU A 223 18.90 22.67 3.43
N ARG A 224 19.85 21.73 3.42
CA ARG A 224 20.20 20.97 2.22
C ARG A 224 19.01 20.21 1.66
N VAL A 225 18.27 19.51 2.52
CA VAL A 225 17.04 18.78 2.12
C VAL A 225 15.98 19.76 1.66
N ARG A 226 15.74 20.83 2.42
CA ARG A 226 14.77 21.87 2.03
C ARG A 226 15.06 22.41 0.63
N PHE A 227 16.30 22.84 0.34
CA PHE A 227 16.68 23.35 -0.97
C PHE A 227 16.55 22.29 -2.08
N SER A 228 16.90 21.03 -1.79
CA SER A 228 16.80 19.95 -2.78
C SER A 228 15.36 19.63 -3.12
N VAL A 229 14.48 19.53 -2.11
CA VAL A 229 13.04 19.27 -2.35
C VAL A 229 12.39 20.47 -3.04
N GLN A 230 12.69 21.70 -2.64
CA GLN A 230 12.20 22.89 -3.33
C GLN A 230 12.64 22.91 -4.80
N ALA A 231 13.88 22.53 -5.10
CA ALA A 231 14.37 22.44 -6.48
C ALA A 231 13.65 21.39 -7.33
N LEU A 232 13.09 20.35 -6.73
CA LEU A 232 12.22 19.38 -7.43
C LEU A 232 10.83 19.98 -7.75
N LEU A 233 10.32 20.83 -6.87
CA LEU A 233 8.97 21.40 -6.98
C LEU A 233 8.93 22.68 -7.81
N GLU A 234 9.97 23.52 -7.70
CA GLU A 234 10.09 24.75 -8.46
C GLU A 234 10.23 24.45 -9.97
N GLY A 235 9.25 24.92 -10.75
CA GLY A 235 9.24 24.69 -12.19
C GLY A 235 8.83 23.27 -12.61
N ALA A 236 8.40 22.43 -11.68
CA ALA A 236 7.83 21.14 -12.02
C ALA A 236 6.59 21.33 -12.92
N PRO A 237 6.52 20.65 -14.07
CA PRO A 237 5.37 20.74 -14.94
C PRO A 237 4.13 20.14 -14.26
N LEU A 238 2.99 20.79 -14.45
CA LEU A 238 1.73 20.33 -13.90
C LEU A 238 1.22 19.10 -14.64
N SER A 239 0.78 18.11 -13.90
CA SER A 239 -0.07 17.04 -14.42
C SER A 239 -1.46 17.59 -14.75
N PRO A 240 -2.11 17.17 -15.84
CA PRO A 240 -3.42 17.68 -16.22
C PRO A 240 -4.52 17.49 -15.17
N ASP A 241 -4.45 16.37 -14.45
CA ASP A 241 -5.40 15.99 -13.40
C ASP A 241 -4.75 15.96 -12.00
N GLY A 242 -3.52 16.49 -11.86
CA GLY A 242 -2.79 16.49 -10.60
C GLY A 242 -2.26 15.13 -10.16
N THR A 243 -2.44 14.06 -10.96
CA THR A 243 -2.07 12.69 -10.59
C THR A 243 -0.80 12.20 -11.30
N PRO A 244 -0.07 11.20 -10.73
CA PRO A 244 1.04 10.55 -11.42
C PRO A 244 0.63 9.87 -12.73
N ALA A 245 -0.54 9.25 -12.79
CA ALA A 245 -1.07 8.61 -13.99
C ALA A 245 -1.34 9.62 -15.11
N GLY A 246 -1.89 10.80 -14.78
CA GLY A 246 -2.09 11.88 -15.74
C GLY A 246 -0.79 12.40 -16.33
N ALA A 247 0.25 12.57 -15.50
CA ALA A 247 1.58 12.95 -15.98
C ALA A 247 2.20 11.86 -16.86
N ALA A 248 2.07 10.59 -16.50
CA ALA A 248 2.56 9.47 -17.31
C ALA A 248 1.88 9.42 -18.70
N ARG A 249 0.57 9.70 -18.78
CA ARG A 249 -0.14 9.80 -20.08
C ARG A 249 0.46 10.88 -20.98
N ILE A 250 0.80 12.06 -20.41
CA ILE A 250 1.47 13.12 -21.20
C ILE A 250 2.83 12.66 -21.74
N ILE A 251 3.60 11.89 -20.96
CA ILE A 251 4.87 11.31 -21.44
C ILE A 251 4.60 10.33 -22.59
N ALA A 252 3.59 9.47 -22.46
CA ALA A 252 3.22 8.49 -23.48
C ALA A 252 2.74 9.14 -24.80
N GLU A 253 2.09 10.30 -24.73
CA GLU A 253 1.60 11.07 -25.86
C GLU A 253 2.71 11.84 -26.59
N GLY A 254 3.75 12.24 -25.84
CA GLY A 254 4.84 13.12 -26.34
C GLY A 254 5.91 12.43 -27.18
N SER A 255 5.60 11.37 -27.90
CA SER A 255 6.55 10.44 -28.55
C SER A 255 7.30 10.97 -29.79
N GLY A 256 7.11 12.24 -30.21
CA GLY A 256 7.67 12.76 -31.46
C GLY A 256 8.99 13.49 -31.32
N ASP A 257 9.09 14.47 -30.45
CA ASP A 257 10.28 15.29 -30.20
C ASP A 257 10.50 15.44 -28.69
N PRO A 258 11.52 14.78 -28.16
CA PRO A 258 11.82 14.85 -26.73
C PRO A 258 12.09 16.26 -26.21
N SER A 259 12.63 17.15 -27.05
CA SER A 259 12.90 18.54 -26.66
C SER A 259 11.63 19.34 -26.40
N SER A 260 10.54 19.00 -27.08
CA SER A 260 9.23 19.64 -26.95
C SER A 260 8.30 18.98 -25.95
N THR A 261 8.62 17.78 -25.45
CA THR A 261 7.80 17.03 -24.47
C THR A 261 7.62 17.83 -23.18
N ARG A 262 6.37 18.00 -22.75
CA ARG A 262 6.05 18.80 -21.55
C ARG A 262 6.56 18.19 -20.25
N ILE A 263 6.56 16.86 -20.16
CA ILE A 263 6.99 16.08 -19.00
C ILE A 263 7.95 15.00 -19.47
N HIS A 264 9.13 14.92 -18.85
CA HIS A 264 10.14 13.88 -19.13
C HIS A 264 10.02 12.69 -18.19
N ALA A 265 9.66 12.93 -16.94
CA ALA A 265 9.60 11.95 -15.89
C ALA A 265 8.50 12.28 -14.87
N VAL A 266 7.98 11.24 -14.21
CA VAL A 266 7.09 11.38 -13.06
C VAL A 266 7.32 10.24 -12.08
N PRO A 267 7.46 10.50 -10.77
CA PRO A 267 7.48 9.44 -9.78
C PRO A 267 6.10 8.79 -9.69
N ILE A 268 6.07 7.47 -9.76
CA ILE A 268 4.86 6.65 -9.76
C ILE A 268 5.18 5.31 -9.08
N THR A 269 4.21 4.68 -8.45
CA THR A 269 4.41 3.31 -7.96
C THR A 269 4.52 2.34 -9.13
N GLU A 270 5.40 1.33 -9.02
CA GLU A 270 5.54 0.27 -10.03
C GLU A 270 4.19 -0.40 -10.33
N GLN A 271 3.40 -0.63 -9.28
CA GLN A 271 2.05 -1.18 -9.38
C GLN A 271 1.15 -0.30 -10.26
N LYS A 272 1.13 1.03 -10.02
CA LYS A 272 0.31 1.95 -10.82
C LYS A 272 0.77 2.01 -12.26
N LEU A 273 2.08 2.07 -12.48
CA LEU A 273 2.65 2.03 -13.83
C LEU A 273 2.27 0.73 -14.56
N TYR A 274 2.31 -0.42 -13.85
CA TYR A 274 1.83 -1.69 -14.41
C TYR A 274 0.36 -1.63 -14.81
N GLN A 275 -0.53 -1.12 -13.94
CA GLN A 275 -1.95 -1.02 -14.25
C GLN A 275 -2.23 -0.12 -15.47
N GLU A 276 -1.52 1.01 -15.58
CA GLU A 276 -1.69 1.95 -16.69
C GLU A 276 -1.14 1.39 -18.02
N THR A 277 -0.18 0.46 -17.97
CA THR A 277 0.55 0.03 -19.19
C THR A 277 0.41 -1.44 -19.56
N ARG A 278 -0.19 -2.28 -18.72
CA ARG A 278 -0.29 -3.74 -18.97
C ARG A 278 -0.99 -4.11 -20.29
N ASN A 279 -1.82 -3.21 -20.83
CA ASN A 279 -2.52 -3.39 -22.09
C ASN A 279 -1.91 -2.53 -23.22
N ASP A 280 -0.80 -1.81 -22.97
CA ASP A 280 -0.14 -0.98 -24.00
C ASP A 280 0.87 -1.81 -24.81
N ALA A 281 0.42 -2.33 -25.95
CA ALA A 281 1.29 -3.09 -26.87
C ALA A 281 2.39 -2.23 -27.53
N GLN A 282 2.29 -0.89 -27.47
CA GLN A 282 3.26 0.03 -28.08
C GLN A 282 4.42 0.38 -27.14
N ALA A 283 4.32 0.03 -25.84
CA ALA A 283 5.33 0.33 -24.83
C ALA A 283 5.81 1.79 -24.87
N ARG A 284 4.86 2.74 -24.87
CA ARG A 284 5.14 4.18 -24.94
C ARG A 284 5.79 4.75 -23.70
N LEU A 285 5.78 3.99 -22.61
CA LEU A 285 6.43 4.28 -21.35
C LEU A 285 7.49 3.23 -21.02
N ALA A 286 8.45 3.63 -20.21
CA ALA A 286 9.45 2.75 -19.64
C ALA A 286 9.55 3.01 -18.12
N GLU A 287 9.82 1.96 -17.39
CA GLU A 287 10.17 2.00 -15.99
C GLU A 287 11.66 2.36 -15.84
N LEU A 288 11.95 3.46 -15.15
CA LEU A 288 13.30 3.83 -14.76
C LEU A 288 13.43 3.81 -13.24
N LEU A 289 14.30 2.96 -12.74
CA LEU A 289 14.66 2.90 -11.33
C LEU A 289 15.95 3.70 -11.12
N PRO A 290 15.92 4.87 -10.46
CA PRO A 290 17.13 5.61 -10.14
C PRO A 290 18.04 4.80 -9.21
N THR A 291 19.36 5.01 -9.32
CA THR A 291 20.33 4.35 -8.45
C THR A 291 20.26 4.92 -7.03
N GLY A 292 20.64 4.12 -6.02
CA GLY A 292 20.55 4.46 -4.61
C GLY A 292 19.39 3.78 -3.89
N PRO A 293 18.98 4.27 -2.71
CA PRO A 293 17.88 3.67 -1.95
C PRO A 293 16.55 3.88 -2.66
N THR A 294 15.85 2.78 -2.91
CA THR A 294 14.56 2.79 -3.60
C THR A 294 13.43 3.07 -2.59
N PRO A 295 12.68 4.16 -2.72
CA PRO A 295 11.53 4.41 -1.87
C PRO A 295 10.40 3.42 -2.21
N VAL A 296 9.64 3.04 -1.19
CA VAL A 296 8.61 1.99 -1.30
C VAL A 296 7.31 2.53 -0.70
N ALA A 297 6.23 2.47 -1.48
CA ALA A 297 4.88 2.60 -0.96
C ALA A 297 4.52 1.32 -0.21
N ASP A 298 4.22 1.44 1.07
CA ASP A 298 4.18 0.32 2.02
C ASP A 298 2.78 -0.14 2.41
N TYR A 299 1.73 0.49 1.93
CA TYR A 299 0.31 0.14 2.15
C TYR A 299 0.05 -0.35 3.59
N PRO A 300 0.30 0.49 4.60
CA PRO A 300 0.22 0.09 6.00
C PRO A 300 -1.22 -0.11 6.44
N VAL A 301 -1.48 -1.18 7.18
CA VAL A 301 -2.76 -1.38 7.88
C VAL A 301 -2.74 -0.54 9.16
N VAL A 302 -3.43 0.59 9.14
CA VAL A 302 -3.60 1.49 10.26
C VAL A 302 -4.88 1.11 10.99
N ARG A 303 -4.78 0.42 12.12
CA ARG A 303 -5.94 0.16 12.98
C ARG A 303 -6.30 1.43 13.72
N LEU A 304 -7.57 1.81 13.67
CA LEU A 304 -8.03 3.07 14.22
C LEU A 304 -8.66 2.87 15.60
N THR A 305 -8.42 3.85 16.47
CA THR A 305 -8.96 3.90 17.82
C THR A 305 -9.88 5.10 17.96
N ASP A 306 -11.15 4.84 18.21
CA ASP A 306 -12.17 5.87 18.41
C ASP A 306 -13.36 5.24 19.16
N ASP A 307 -14.16 6.03 19.88
CA ASP A 307 -15.37 5.54 20.58
C ASP A 307 -16.42 4.90 19.63
N ARG A 308 -16.31 5.16 18.33
CA ARG A 308 -17.16 4.56 17.27
C ARG A 308 -16.66 3.20 16.79
N VAL A 309 -15.45 2.77 17.18
CA VAL A 309 -14.87 1.48 16.81
C VAL A 309 -15.09 0.52 17.95
N SER A 310 -15.93 -0.49 17.74
CA SER A 310 -16.17 -1.52 18.75
C SER A 310 -14.99 -2.48 18.88
N ASP A 311 -14.92 -3.19 19.99
CA ASP A 311 -13.95 -4.28 20.16
C ASP A 311 -14.14 -5.38 19.11
N VAL A 312 -15.39 -5.64 18.68
CA VAL A 312 -15.71 -6.58 17.61
C VAL A 312 -15.09 -6.12 16.30
N ALA A 313 -15.21 -4.81 15.98
CA ALA A 313 -14.62 -4.24 14.78
C ALA A 313 -13.09 -4.33 14.80
N THR A 314 -12.46 -4.05 15.95
CA THR A 314 -11.00 -4.14 16.11
C THR A 314 -10.49 -5.58 15.87
N ASP A 315 -11.14 -6.57 16.50
CA ASP A 315 -10.76 -7.98 16.35
C ASP A 315 -11.08 -8.49 14.93
N THR A 316 -12.19 -8.03 14.32
CA THR A 316 -12.53 -8.34 12.93
C THR A 316 -11.47 -7.82 11.94
N VAL A 317 -10.93 -6.61 12.15
CA VAL A 317 -9.82 -6.09 11.33
C VAL A 317 -8.60 -7.00 11.44
N ALA A 318 -8.26 -7.46 12.65
CA ALA A 318 -7.11 -8.35 12.85
C ALA A 318 -7.28 -9.68 12.12
N ASP A 319 -8.44 -10.32 12.28
CA ASP A 319 -8.79 -11.59 11.63
C ASP A 319 -8.85 -11.46 10.10
N PHE A 320 -9.49 -10.40 9.59
CA PHE A 320 -9.54 -10.13 8.16
C PHE A 320 -8.14 -9.90 7.55
N VAL A 321 -7.26 -9.18 8.22
CA VAL A 321 -5.89 -8.93 7.73
C VAL A 321 -5.07 -10.22 7.73
N GLU A 322 -5.23 -11.09 8.74
CA GLU A 322 -4.62 -12.41 8.75
C GLU A 322 -5.13 -13.28 7.59
N PHE A 323 -6.44 -13.27 7.34
CA PHE A 323 -7.03 -13.93 6.18
C PHE A 323 -6.49 -13.37 4.86
N ALA A 324 -6.42 -12.03 4.71
CA ALA A 324 -5.92 -11.37 3.51
C ALA A 324 -4.42 -11.68 3.24
N ALA A 325 -3.65 -11.93 4.30
CA ALA A 325 -2.24 -12.32 4.20
C ALA A 325 -2.02 -13.77 3.78
N GLN A 326 -3.05 -14.60 3.70
CA GLN A 326 -2.93 -15.98 3.22
C GLN A 326 -2.48 -16.00 1.75
N PRO A 327 -1.63 -16.97 1.32
CA PRO A 327 -1.06 -16.99 -0.03
C PRO A 327 -2.10 -16.91 -1.15
N ASP A 328 -3.24 -17.56 -1.00
CA ASP A 328 -4.29 -17.57 -2.03
C ASP A 328 -5.00 -16.22 -2.14
N GLN A 329 -5.14 -15.49 -1.05
CA GLN A 329 -5.71 -14.15 -1.04
C GLN A 329 -4.68 -13.11 -1.53
N LEU A 330 -3.42 -13.21 -1.11
CA LEU A 330 -2.35 -12.33 -1.60
C LEU A 330 -2.15 -12.40 -3.11
N ARG A 331 -2.44 -13.53 -3.76
CA ARG A 331 -2.41 -13.64 -5.23
C ARG A 331 -3.35 -12.67 -5.92
N LEU A 332 -4.47 -12.32 -5.31
CA LEU A 332 -5.40 -11.33 -5.86
C LEU A 332 -4.77 -9.93 -5.91
N LEU A 333 -3.96 -9.60 -4.90
CA LEU A 333 -3.24 -8.32 -4.84
C LEU A 333 -2.01 -8.33 -5.74
N THR A 334 -1.21 -9.41 -5.72
CA THR A 334 -0.03 -9.48 -6.58
C THR A 334 -0.37 -9.54 -8.06
N ALA A 335 -1.52 -10.12 -8.45
CA ALA A 335 -2.03 -10.07 -9.82
C ALA A 335 -2.34 -8.64 -10.30
N LEU A 336 -2.57 -7.70 -9.38
CA LEU A 336 -2.70 -6.28 -9.66
C LEU A 336 -1.36 -5.53 -9.74
N GLY A 337 -0.22 -6.23 -9.55
CA GLY A 337 1.12 -5.66 -9.59
C GLY A 337 1.69 -5.23 -8.23
N PHE A 338 0.97 -5.47 -7.13
CA PHE A 338 1.52 -5.26 -5.79
C PHE A 338 2.57 -6.33 -5.46
N ARG A 339 3.56 -5.97 -4.67
CA ARG A 339 4.58 -6.92 -4.17
C ARG A 339 4.17 -7.45 -2.79
N GLY A 340 4.27 -8.76 -2.61
CA GLY A 340 3.99 -9.49 -1.38
C GLY A 340 4.56 -10.89 -1.46
N ASP A 341 4.21 -11.76 -0.51
CA ASP A 341 4.67 -13.14 -0.42
C ASP A 341 3.95 -14.11 -1.41
N ALA A 342 3.47 -13.58 -2.54
CA ALA A 342 2.86 -14.36 -3.62
C ALA A 342 3.51 -13.99 -4.96
N PRO A 343 3.43 -14.86 -5.99
CA PRO A 343 4.02 -14.60 -7.29
C PRO A 343 3.48 -13.32 -7.94
N LEU A 344 4.39 -12.54 -8.55
CA LEU A 344 4.05 -11.37 -9.34
C LEU A 344 3.47 -11.80 -10.70
N PRO A 345 2.73 -10.92 -11.38
CA PRO A 345 2.24 -11.18 -12.74
C PRO A 345 3.41 -11.24 -13.73
N ALA A 346 3.12 -11.70 -14.94
CA ALA A 346 4.11 -11.69 -16.01
C ALA A 346 4.58 -10.27 -16.31
N ALA A 347 5.87 -10.13 -16.61
CA ALA A 347 6.45 -8.88 -17.07
C ALA A 347 5.75 -8.39 -18.34
N THR A 348 5.61 -7.07 -18.45
CA THR A 348 5.15 -6.38 -19.67
C THR A 348 6.33 -5.76 -20.42
N ALA A 349 6.06 -5.11 -21.55
CA ALA A 349 7.08 -4.35 -22.24
C ALA A 349 7.54 -3.10 -21.45
N THR A 350 6.73 -2.61 -20.51
CA THR A 350 7.03 -1.41 -19.70
C THR A 350 7.52 -1.78 -18.30
N VAL A 351 6.86 -2.70 -17.61
CA VAL A 351 7.17 -3.09 -16.21
C VAL A 351 7.67 -4.52 -16.18
N THR A 352 8.88 -4.69 -15.69
CA THR A 352 9.57 -5.99 -15.65
C THR A 352 9.64 -6.60 -14.26
N PHE A 353 9.15 -5.90 -13.24
CA PHE A 353 9.22 -6.28 -11.84
C PHE A 353 10.65 -6.67 -11.39
N PRO A 354 11.64 -5.81 -11.61
CA PRO A 354 13.00 -6.13 -11.23
C PRO A 354 13.10 -6.30 -9.71
N ARG A 355 14.05 -7.09 -9.26
CA ARG A 355 14.38 -7.13 -7.82
C ARG A 355 14.77 -5.72 -7.38
N THR A 356 14.11 -5.20 -6.34
CA THR A 356 14.46 -3.90 -5.74
C THR A 356 15.88 -3.99 -5.18
N PRO A 357 16.87 -3.28 -5.73
CA PRO A 357 18.28 -3.50 -5.38
C PRO A 357 18.59 -3.11 -3.93
N SER A 358 18.00 -2.02 -3.47
CA SER A 358 18.24 -1.44 -2.15
C SER A 358 16.99 -0.71 -1.68
N PRO A 359 16.02 -1.39 -1.04
CA PRO A 359 14.89 -0.73 -0.44
C PRO A 359 15.36 0.35 0.53
N MET A 360 14.76 1.52 0.47
CA MET A 360 15.06 2.61 1.40
C MET A 360 14.60 2.19 2.81
N PRO A 361 15.46 2.28 3.83
CA PRO A 361 15.02 2.10 5.20
C PRO A 361 13.88 3.06 5.52
N SER A 362 12.85 2.60 6.23
CA SER A 362 11.70 3.44 6.61
C SER A 362 12.20 4.67 7.38
N PRO A 363 11.90 5.89 6.92
CA PRO A 363 12.28 7.10 7.62
C PRO A 363 11.64 7.21 9.01
N GLU A 364 12.23 8.00 9.89
CA GLU A 364 11.57 8.37 11.14
C GLU A 364 10.23 9.08 10.86
N PRO A 365 9.17 8.88 11.67
CA PRO A 365 7.89 9.55 11.47
C PRO A 365 8.01 11.08 11.35
N GLY A 366 8.87 11.69 12.16
CA GLY A 366 9.16 13.13 12.08
C GLY A 366 9.83 13.55 10.77
N ALA A 367 10.64 12.68 10.17
CA ALA A 367 11.24 12.93 8.85
C ALA A 367 10.17 12.89 7.75
N ILE A 368 9.25 11.93 7.81
CA ILE A 368 8.13 11.83 6.88
C ILE A 368 7.30 13.12 6.95
N VAL A 369 6.90 13.56 8.15
CA VAL A 369 6.12 14.79 8.35
C VAL A 369 6.86 16.03 7.84
N ALA A 370 8.18 16.13 8.07
CA ALA A 370 8.99 17.25 7.58
C ALA A 370 9.02 17.32 6.04
N ILE A 371 9.20 16.17 5.37
CA ILE A 371 9.17 16.10 3.90
C ILE A 371 7.76 16.39 3.36
N ASN A 372 6.70 15.86 4.00
CA ASN A 372 5.32 16.11 3.58
C ASN A 372 4.98 17.59 3.59
N ARG A 373 5.43 18.33 4.60
CA ARG A 373 5.26 19.80 4.67
C ARG A 373 5.94 20.53 3.52
N LEU A 374 7.06 20.02 3.03
CA LEU A 374 7.74 20.59 1.88
C LEU A 374 7.00 20.30 0.56
N VAL A 375 6.43 19.10 0.42
CA VAL A 375 5.79 18.62 -0.82
C VAL A 375 4.35 19.13 -0.93
N TYR A 376 3.56 19.00 0.14
CA TYR A 376 2.12 19.30 0.12
C TYR A 376 1.74 20.62 0.81
N GLY A 377 2.72 21.32 1.38
CA GLY A 377 2.46 22.49 2.20
C GLY A 377 2.15 22.15 3.67
N PRO A 378 1.91 23.19 4.50
CA PRO A 378 1.53 22.98 5.89
C PRO A 378 0.19 22.23 5.98
N ALA A 379 0.09 21.33 6.96
CA ALA A 379 -1.13 20.62 7.31
C ALA A 379 -2.10 21.54 8.06
#